data_db1744bf4f69d7260deb3d2079fc79c7
#
_entry.id   db1744bf4f69d7260deb3d2079fc79c7
#
_cell.length_a   1.000
_cell.length_b   1.000
_cell.length_c   1.000
_cell.angle_alpha   90.00
_cell.angle_beta   90.00
_cell.angle_gamma   90.00
#
_symmetry.space_group_name_H-M   'P 1'
#
loop_
_entity.id
_entity.type
_entity.pdbx_description
1 polymer ?
#
loop_
_entity_poly.entity_id
_entity_poly.type
_entity_poly.pdbx_seq_one_letter_code
_entity_poly.pdbx_strand_id
1 'polypeptide(L)'
;MLKRILHDWHRYVLWALLSALIWAWIFSLVTRAPASKKVQLFAELPAMRGEALEIALEREKPDVIAYVQAEPFDYAMIDQTEVLYGDLYLIPESKAETYLASFAKIDRTLFPDASFYESGGNAYGILVYDEETGLSVGGEYVAYLPGERCYLFFRAESQHLGAWNDSPDDAAIRIAQNYLNLSEEQQ
;
A
#
# COMPACT_ATOMS: atom_id res chain seq x y z
N MET A 1 -5.60 -21.59 -53.96
CA MET A 1 -5.11 -21.02 -52.72
C MET A 1 -6.24 -20.53 -51.80
N LEU A 2 -7.18 -19.74 -52.28
CA LEU A 2 -8.28 -19.18 -51.47
C LEU A 2 -9.15 -20.24 -50.76
N LYS A 3 -9.48 -21.35 -51.40
CA LYS A 3 -10.30 -22.43 -50.83
C LYS A 3 -9.62 -23.12 -49.62
N ARG A 4 -8.30 -23.23 -49.59
CA ARG A 4 -7.56 -23.76 -48.43
C ARG A 4 -7.57 -22.77 -47.25
N ILE A 5 -7.44 -21.49 -47.54
CA ILE A 5 -7.49 -20.42 -46.51
C ILE A 5 -8.88 -20.40 -45.86
N LEU A 6 -9.96 -20.52 -46.65
CA LEU A 6 -11.33 -20.58 -46.16
C LEU A 6 -11.63 -21.86 -45.34
N HIS A 7 -10.95 -22.97 -45.64
CA HIS A 7 -11.16 -24.23 -44.90
C HIS A 7 -10.44 -24.23 -43.53
N ASP A 8 -9.27 -23.56 -43.45
CA ASP A 8 -8.45 -23.55 -42.25
C ASP A 8 -8.51 -22.21 -41.51
N TRP A 9 -9.49 -21.31 -41.83
CA TRP A 9 -9.58 -19.97 -41.26
C TRP A 9 -9.63 -19.96 -39.71
N HIS A 10 -10.30 -20.97 -39.11
CA HIS A 10 -10.40 -21.12 -37.66
C HIS A 10 -9.02 -21.34 -37.02
N ARG A 11 -8.08 -22.01 -37.71
CA ARG A 11 -6.69 -22.17 -37.23
C ARG A 11 -5.95 -20.84 -37.23
N TYR A 12 -6.14 -20.02 -38.27
CA TYR A 12 -5.51 -18.68 -38.31
C TYR A 12 -6.08 -17.76 -37.24
N VAL A 13 -7.38 -17.80 -36.99
CA VAL A 13 -8.03 -17.05 -35.91
C VAL A 13 -7.51 -17.53 -34.56
N LEU A 14 -7.40 -18.83 -34.34
CA LEU A 14 -6.83 -19.38 -33.09
C LEU A 14 -5.40 -18.91 -32.86
N TRP A 15 -4.56 -18.97 -33.89
CA TRP A 15 -3.17 -18.49 -33.79
C TRP A 15 -3.09 -16.99 -33.55
N ALA A 16 -3.95 -16.18 -34.17
CA ALA A 16 -4.02 -14.73 -33.94
C ALA A 16 -4.43 -14.42 -32.51
N LEU A 17 -5.45 -15.11 -31.97
CA LEU A 17 -5.88 -14.97 -30.59
C LEU A 17 -4.77 -15.37 -29.59
N LEU A 18 -4.13 -16.53 -29.86
CA LEU A 18 -3.03 -16.99 -29.01
C LEU A 18 -1.87 -15.99 -29.00
N SER A 19 -1.50 -15.47 -30.17
CA SER A 19 -0.47 -14.44 -30.29
C SER A 19 -0.85 -13.15 -29.54
N ALA A 20 -2.10 -12.71 -29.65
CA ALA A 20 -2.60 -11.53 -28.94
C ALA A 20 -2.55 -11.74 -27.42
N LEU A 21 -2.94 -12.91 -26.91
CA LEU A 21 -2.86 -13.26 -25.50
C LEU A 21 -1.41 -13.28 -24.99
N ILE A 22 -0.49 -13.87 -25.75
CA ILE A 22 0.93 -13.90 -25.41
C ILE A 22 1.51 -12.49 -25.37
N TRP A 23 1.21 -11.66 -26.38
CA TRP A 23 1.67 -10.26 -26.39
C TRP A 23 1.06 -9.44 -25.26
N ALA A 24 -0.24 -9.60 -24.95
CA ALA A 24 -0.87 -8.94 -23.80
C ALA A 24 -0.22 -9.35 -22.48
N TRP A 25 0.12 -10.63 -22.34
CA TRP A 25 0.81 -11.13 -21.16
C TRP A 25 2.23 -10.58 -21.04
N ILE A 26 3.03 -10.61 -22.12
CA ILE A 26 4.38 -10.04 -22.15
C ILE A 26 4.32 -8.53 -21.86
N PHE A 27 3.38 -7.81 -22.48
CA PHE A 27 3.20 -6.39 -22.25
C PHE A 27 2.86 -6.10 -20.79
N SER A 28 1.97 -6.88 -20.17
CA SER A 28 1.64 -6.78 -18.75
C SER A 28 2.87 -6.97 -17.85
N LEU A 29 3.76 -7.90 -18.17
CA LEU A 29 4.99 -8.13 -17.41
C LEU A 29 5.99 -6.96 -17.55
N VAL A 30 6.12 -6.41 -18.76
CA VAL A 30 7.11 -5.35 -19.05
C VAL A 30 6.64 -3.98 -18.53
N THR A 31 5.32 -3.75 -18.49
CA THR A 31 4.74 -2.47 -18.06
C THR A 31 4.49 -2.38 -16.56
N ARG A 32 4.57 -3.49 -15.82
CA ARG A 32 4.51 -3.44 -14.35
C ARG A 32 5.74 -2.73 -13.82
N ALA A 33 5.54 -1.64 -13.08
CA ALA A 33 6.65 -1.01 -12.40
C ALA A 33 7.26 -2.00 -11.39
N PRO A 34 8.59 -2.05 -11.27
CA PRO A 34 9.23 -2.88 -10.25
C PRO A 34 8.81 -2.43 -8.84
N ALA A 35 8.85 -3.35 -7.87
CA ALA A 35 8.51 -3.06 -6.48
C ALA A 35 9.29 -1.85 -5.94
N SER A 36 10.56 -1.68 -6.35
CA SER A 36 11.41 -0.54 -5.99
C SER A 36 10.94 0.83 -6.53
N LYS A 37 9.86 0.89 -7.30
CA LYS A 37 9.25 2.14 -7.80
C LYS A 37 7.78 2.28 -7.40
N LYS A 38 7.34 1.49 -6.45
CA LYS A 38 5.98 1.45 -5.98
C LYS A 38 5.96 1.46 -4.46
N VAL A 39 5.16 2.33 -3.84
CA VAL A 39 4.83 2.24 -2.41
C VAL A 39 3.42 1.69 -2.28
N GLN A 40 3.26 0.65 -1.44
CA GLN A 40 1.98 0.00 -1.21
C GLN A 40 1.49 0.25 0.21
N LEU A 41 0.26 0.74 0.31
CA LEU A 41 -0.47 0.91 1.56
C LEU A 41 -1.63 -0.09 1.61
N PHE A 42 -1.63 -0.92 2.63
CA PHE A 42 -2.70 -1.87 2.90
C PHE A 42 -3.52 -1.43 4.12
N ALA A 43 -4.85 -1.56 4.04
CA ALA A 43 -5.73 -1.15 5.12
C ALA A 43 -6.66 -2.30 5.54
N GLU A 44 -6.53 -2.74 6.80
CA GLU A 44 -7.47 -3.70 7.41
C GLU A 44 -8.63 -2.93 8.04
N LEU A 45 -9.45 -2.30 7.19
CA LEU A 45 -10.53 -1.41 7.58
C LEU A 45 -11.83 -1.82 6.87
N PRO A 46 -13.02 -1.43 7.42
CA PRO A 46 -14.32 -1.81 6.86
C PRO A 46 -14.55 -1.35 5.43
N ALA A 47 -14.03 -0.17 5.08
CA ALA A 47 -14.11 0.36 3.72
C ALA A 47 -12.97 1.35 3.45
N MET A 48 -12.53 1.39 2.19
CA MET A 48 -11.52 2.32 1.71
C MET A 48 -11.85 2.77 0.28
N ARG A 49 -11.67 4.06 0.02
CA ARG A 49 -11.72 4.67 -1.31
C ARG A 49 -10.31 4.70 -1.89
N GLY A 50 -9.77 3.51 -2.24
CA GLY A 50 -8.36 3.32 -2.61
C GLY A 50 -7.90 4.28 -3.70
N GLU A 51 -8.59 4.33 -4.85
CA GLU A 51 -8.22 5.23 -5.97
C GLU A 51 -8.16 6.72 -5.55
N ALA A 52 -9.10 7.17 -4.71
CA ALA A 52 -9.09 8.55 -4.24
C ALA A 52 -7.92 8.82 -3.28
N LEU A 53 -7.60 7.86 -2.41
CA LEU A 53 -6.45 7.94 -1.51
C LEU A 53 -5.13 7.90 -2.29
N GLU A 54 -4.99 7.04 -3.30
CA GLU A 54 -3.84 6.99 -4.19
C GLU A 54 -3.57 8.34 -4.83
N ILE A 55 -4.59 8.96 -5.42
CA ILE A 55 -4.49 10.29 -6.05
C ILE A 55 -4.05 11.36 -5.03
N ALA A 56 -4.58 11.30 -3.80
CA ALA A 56 -4.20 12.25 -2.75
C ALA A 56 -2.72 12.09 -2.35
N LEU A 57 -2.26 10.86 -2.14
CA LEU A 57 -0.88 10.56 -1.77
C LEU A 57 0.13 10.80 -2.89
N GLU A 58 -0.30 10.67 -4.15
CA GLU A 58 0.56 10.90 -5.31
C GLU A 58 0.91 12.37 -5.56
N ARG A 59 0.16 13.32 -5.00
CA ARG A 59 0.41 14.76 -5.21
C ARG A 59 1.81 15.19 -4.77
N GLU A 60 2.29 14.63 -3.65
CA GLU A 60 3.58 14.98 -3.05
C GLU A 60 4.53 13.78 -2.96
N LYS A 61 4.34 12.76 -3.82
CA LYS A 61 5.21 11.58 -3.81
C LYS A 61 6.63 11.91 -4.21
N PRO A 62 7.63 11.19 -3.67
CA PRO A 62 9.02 11.30 -4.13
C PRO A 62 9.18 10.94 -5.61
N ASP A 63 10.06 11.65 -6.33
CA ASP A 63 10.32 11.42 -7.77
C ASP A 63 10.80 10.00 -8.10
N VAL A 64 11.42 9.32 -7.12
CA VAL A 64 11.90 7.93 -7.27
C VAL A 64 10.74 6.93 -7.38
N ILE A 65 9.54 7.29 -6.91
CA ILE A 65 8.35 6.45 -6.93
C ILE A 65 7.50 6.76 -8.16
N ALA A 66 7.15 5.72 -8.92
CA ALA A 66 6.29 5.85 -10.09
C ALA A 66 4.82 6.05 -9.68
N TYR A 67 4.34 5.27 -8.69
CA TYR A 67 2.97 5.36 -8.19
C TYR A 67 2.84 4.83 -6.77
N VAL A 68 1.78 5.28 -6.09
CA VAL A 68 1.33 4.78 -4.80
C VAL A 68 0.11 3.90 -5.05
N GLN A 69 0.01 2.78 -4.35
CA GLN A 69 -1.11 1.86 -4.43
C GLN A 69 -1.73 1.71 -3.04
N ALA A 70 -3.04 1.85 -2.94
CA ALA A 70 -3.77 1.72 -1.69
C ALA A 70 -4.87 0.66 -1.84
N GLU A 71 -4.77 -0.45 -1.11
CA GLU A 71 -5.66 -1.59 -1.24
C GLU A 71 -6.23 -2.04 0.11
N PRO A 72 -7.47 -2.53 0.15
CA PRO A 72 -8.00 -3.18 1.33
C PRO A 72 -7.23 -4.48 1.60
N PHE A 73 -7.05 -4.79 2.88
CA PHE A 73 -6.37 -5.97 3.35
C PHE A 73 -7.26 -6.73 4.33
N ASP A 74 -7.21 -8.05 4.27
CA ASP A 74 -7.83 -8.97 5.24
C ASP A 74 -6.77 -9.99 5.66
N TYR A 75 -6.80 -10.40 6.92
CA TYR A 75 -5.90 -11.43 7.46
C TYR A 75 -5.84 -12.70 6.61
N ALA A 76 -6.96 -13.10 6.01
CA ALA A 76 -7.02 -14.25 5.10
C ALA A 76 -6.12 -14.10 3.85
N MET A 77 -5.68 -12.89 3.54
CA MET A 77 -4.81 -12.58 2.40
C MET A 77 -3.32 -12.53 2.74
N ILE A 78 -2.94 -12.74 4.01
CA ILE A 78 -1.56 -12.56 4.48
C ILE A 78 -0.55 -13.44 3.75
N ASP A 79 -0.99 -14.60 3.25
CA ASP A 79 -0.14 -15.52 2.49
C ASP A 79 0.01 -15.11 1.01
N GLN A 80 -0.69 -14.07 0.56
CA GLN A 80 -0.55 -13.56 -0.80
C GLN A 80 0.74 -12.75 -0.91
N THR A 81 1.53 -13.03 -1.93
CA THR A 81 2.85 -12.45 -2.14
C THR A 81 2.83 -10.91 -2.17
N GLU A 82 1.76 -10.32 -2.71
CA GLU A 82 1.64 -8.85 -2.81
C GLU A 82 1.50 -8.19 -1.43
N VAL A 83 0.73 -8.81 -0.54
CA VAL A 83 0.56 -8.32 0.85
C VAL A 83 1.85 -8.45 1.66
N LEU A 84 2.65 -9.49 1.42
CA LEU A 84 3.94 -9.68 2.10
C LEU A 84 4.98 -8.60 1.74
N TYR A 85 4.81 -7.90 0.63
CA TYR A 85 5.74 -6.87 0.14
C TYR A 85 5.20 -5.44 0.26
N GLY A 86 4.09 -5.24 0.97
CA GLY A 86 3.57 -3.90 1.26
C GLY A 86 4.54 -3.09 2.13
N ASP A 87 4.44 -1.77 2.06
CA ASP A 87 5.32 -0.85 2.78
C ASP A 87 4.65 -0.29 4.02
N LEU A 88 3.36 0.07 3.90
CA LEU A 88 2.55 0.73 4.92
C LEU A 88 1.28 -0.08 5.20
N TYR A 89 0.85 -0.10 6.48
CA TYR A 89 -0.33 -0.83 6.92
C TYR A 89 -1.17 0.01 7.88
N LEU A 90 -2.45 0.18 7.58
CA LEU A 90 -3.45 0.74 8.50
C LEU A 90 -4.12 -0.43 9.22
N ILE A 91 -3.83 -0.58 10.51
CA ILE A 91 -4.26 -1.73 11.32
C ILE A 91 -4.99 -1.25 12.58
N PRO A 92 -6.18 -1.80 12.88
CA PRO A 92 -6.86 -1.58 14.16
C PRO A 92 -6.04 -2.08 15.34
N GLU A 93 -6.17 -1.43 16.50
CA GLU A 93 -5.40 -1.75 17.72
C GLU A 93 -5.56 -3.22 18.14
N SER A 94 -6.76 -3.76 18.04
CA SER A 94 -7.07 -5.15 18.42
C SER A 94 -6.27 -6.19 17.63
N LYS A 95 -5.78 -5.83 16.45
CA LYS A 95 -5.02 -6.72 15.56
C LYS A 95 -3.53 -6.43 15.54
N ALA A 96 -3.09 -5.27 16.05
CA ALA A 96 -1.71 -4.82 15.98
C ALA A 96 -0.70 -5.84 16.54
N GLU A 97 -1.00 -6.47 17.66
CA GLU A 97 -0.13 -7.47 18.30
C GLU A 97 0.11 -8.70 17.40
N THR A 98 -0.89 -9.10 16.61
CA THR A 98 -0.79 -10.25 15.69
C THR A 98 0.28 -10.05 14.62
N TYR A 99 0.44 -8.81 14.16
CA TYR A 99 1.36 -8.46 13.07
C TYR A 99 2.67 -7.85 13.54
N LEU A 100 2.83 -7.62 14.85
CA LEU A 100 3.92 -6.83 15.42
C LEU A 100 5.31 -7.28 14.99
N ALA A 101 5.53 -8.59 14.87
CA ALA A 101 6.81 -9.16 14.44
C ALA A 101 7.21 -8.77 13.01
N SER A 102 6.24 -8.33 12.19
CA SER A 102 6.46 -7.91 10.81
C SER A 102 6.70 -6.41 10.65
N PHE A 103 6.54 -5.64 11.73
CA PHE A 103 6.63 -4.18 11.65
C PHE A 103 7.98 -3.63 12.13
N ALA A 104 8.42 -2.56 11.48
CA ALA A 104 9.62 -1.85 11.86
C ALA A 104 9.39 -1.04 13.15
N LYS A 105 10.46 -0.89 13.92
CA LYS A 105 10.49 0.08 15.02
C LYS A 105 10.61 1.49 14.46
N ILE A 106 9.79 2.41 14.96
CA ILE A 106 9.75 3.79 14.49
C ILE A 106 10.77 4.64 15.25
N ASP A 107 11.53 5.44 14.51
CA ASP A 107 12.29 6.55 15.08
C ASP A 107 11.32 7.71 15.37
N ARG A 108 11.04 7.95 16.63
CA ARG A 108 10.12 9.00 17.08
C ARG A 108 10.55 10.40 16.64
N THR A 109 11.82 10.62 16.33
CA THR A 109 12.33 11.94 15.92
C THR A 109 11.79 12.39 14.57
N LEU A 110 11.34 11.43 13.72
CA LEU A 110 10.74 11.74 12.43
C LEU A 110 9.25 12.12 12.50
N PHE A 111 8.61 11.87 13.65
CA PHE A 111 7.19 12.13 13.89
C PHE A 111 7.00 12.71 15.31
N PRO A 112 7.53 13.93 15.59
CA PRO A 112 7.64 14.46 16.96
C PRO A 112 6.28 14.70 17.64
N ASP A 113 5.24 14.99 16.87
CA ASP A 113 3.90 15.31 17.38
C ASP A 113 2.95 14.11 17.37
N ALA A 114 3.45 12.94 16.97
CA ALA A 114 2.62 11.74 16.85
C ALA A 114 2.51 10.97 18.17
N SER A 115 1.36 10.34 18.38
CA SER A 115 1.17 9.29 19.38
C SER A 115 1.47 7.93 18.75
N PHE A 116 1.98 6.98 19.55
CA PHE A 116 2.49 5.73 19.03
C PHE A 116 1.83 4.50 19.67
N TYR A 117 1.69 3.44 18.89
CA TYR A 117 1.52 2.09 19.41
C TYR A 117 2.84 1.60 19.98
N GLU A 118 2.85 1.25 21.26
CA GLU A 118 4.06 0.86 21.98
C GLU A 118 3.98 -0.61 22.41
N SER A 119 5.05 -1.36 22.20
CA SER A 119 5.22 -2.71 22.73
C SER A 119 6.68 -2.94 23.12
N GLY A 120 6.90 -3.51 24.29
CA GLY A 120 8.26 -3.79 24.81
C GLY A 120 9.17 -2.54 24.91
N GLY A 121 8.61 -1.36 25.10
CA GLY A 121 9.35 -0.08 25.19
C GLY A 121 9.77 0.51 23.85
N ASN A 122 9.34 -0.07 22.72
CA ASN A 122 9.58 0.45 21.38
C ASN A 122 8.28 0.97 20.77
N ALA A 123 8.37 1.98 19.90
CA ALA A 123 7.29 2.46 19.07
C ALA A 123 7.25 1.69 17.74
N TYR A 124 6.04 1.30 17.28
CA TYR A 124 5.85 0.54 16.04
C TYR A 124 4.84 1.16 15.08
N GLY A 125 3.76 1.74 15.58
CA GLY A 125 2.70 2.33 14.77
C GLY A 125 2.43 3.76 15.17
N ILE A 126 2.00 4.59 14.22
CA ILE A 126 1.60 5.98 14.42
C ILE A 126 0.08 5.99 14.55
N LEU A 127 -0.46 6.60 15.60
CA LEU A 127 -1.90 6.75 15.81
C LEU A 127 -2.48 7.65 14.71
N VAL A 128 -3.46 7.14 13.98
CA VAL A 128 -4.14 7.87 12.89
C VAL A 128 -5.64 8.05 13.14
N TYR A 129 -6.20 7.25 14.02
CA TYR A 129 -7.59 7.39 14.43
C TYR A 129 -7.78 7.09 15.92
N ASP A 130 -8.49 7.98 16.59
CA ASP A 130 -8.93 7.82 17.99
C ASP A 130 -10.20 8.64 18.21
N GLU A 131 -11.32 7.95 18.44
CA GLU A 131 -12.61 8.58 18.66
C GLU A 131 -12.64 9.43 19.95
N GLU A 132 -11.90 9.02 20.98
CA GLU A 132 -11.86 9.75 22.27
C GLU A 132 -11.22 11.13 22.13
N THR A 133 -10.20 11.26 21.28
CA THR A 133 -9.50 12.53 21.03
C THR A 133 -10.03 13.29 19.83
N GLY A 134 -10.91 12.65 19.02
CA GLY A 134 -11.41 13.21 17.76
C GLY A 134 -10.40 13.16 16.61
N LEU A 135 -9.29 12.45 16.78
CA LEU A 135 -8.31 12.27 15.70
C LEU A 135 -8.88 11.39 14.59
N SER A 136 -8.82 11.86 13.35
CA SER A 136 -9.29 11.10 12.18
C SER A 136 -8.49 11.50 10.93
N VAL A 137 -7.29 10.95 10.78
CA VAL A 137 -6.43 11.19 9.62
C VAL A 137 -6.97 10.44 8.41
N GLY A 138 -7.15 11.13 7.30
CA GLY A 138 -7.64 10.50 6.06
C GLY A 138 -9.06 9.94 6.15
N GLY A 139 -9.90 10.34 7.13
CA GLY A 139 -11.27 9.85 7.31
C GLY A 139 -12.20 10.09 6.12
N GLU A 140 -11.81 10.93 5.17
CA GLU A 140 -12.49 11.09 3.89
C GLU A 140 -12.29 9.88 2.95
N TYR A 141 -11.16 9.19 3.09
CA TYR A 141 -10.73 8.10 2.20
C TYR A 141 -10.94 6.72 2.82
N VAL A 142 -10.93 6.63 4.15
CA VAL A 142 -11.03 5.36 4.89
C VAL A 142 -12.12 5.44 5.95
N ALA A 143 -12.85 4.33 6.15
CA ALA A 143 -13.83 4.19 7.22
C ALA A 143 -13.17 3.45 8.39
N TYR A 144 -12.94 4.15 9.49
CA TYR A 144 -12.44 3.55 10.71
C TYR A 144 -13.53 2.82 11.49
N LEU A 145 -13.12 1.87 12.33
CA LEU A 145 -14.03 1.18 13.25
C LEU A 145 -14.36 2.09 14.45
N PRO A 146 -15.63 2.42 14.70
CA PRO A 146 -16.00 3.20 15.87
C PRO A 146 -15.56 2.54 17.18
N GLY A 147 -15.04 3.34 18.11
CA GLY A 147 -14.58 2.84 19.42
C GLY A 147 -13.26 2.08 19.40
N GLU A 148 -12.58 1.99 18.26
CA GLU A 148 -11.31 1.29 18.13
C GLU A 148 -10.24 2.20 17.53
N ARG A 149 -9.08 2.31 18.18
CA ARG A 149 -7.94 3.05 17.65
C ARG A 149 -7.37 2.37 16.41
N CYS A 150 -6.85 3.18 15.49
CA CYS A 150 -6.16 2.68 14.30
C CYS A 150 -4.77 3.30 14.20
N TYR A 151 -3.82 2.50 13.75
CA TYR A 151 -2.42 2.91 13.63
C TYR A 151 -1.87 2.63 12.24
N LEU A 152 -0.95 3.49 11.80
CA LEU A 152 -0.16 3.33 10.59
C LEU A 152 1.16 2.68 10.95
N PHE A 153 1.41 1.48 10.42
CA PHE A 153 2.62 0.70 10.63
C PHE A 153 3.49 0.69 9.38
N PHE A 154 4.79 0.50 9.58
CA PHE A 154 5.78 0.30 8.52
C PHE A 154 6.23 -1.15 8.51
N ARG A 155 6.31 -1.76 7.33
CA ARG A 155 6.86 -3.11 7.19
C ARG A 155 8.37 -3.10 7.41
N ALA A 156 8.89 -4.00 8.27
CA ALA A 156 10.33 -4.08 8.56
C ALA A 156 11.18 -4.41 7.32
N GLU A 157 10.62 -5.16 6.37
CA GLU A 157 11.27 -5.59 5.13
C GLU A 157 10.97 -4.69 3.92
N SER A 158 10.31 -3.53 4.13
CA SER A 158 10.05 -2.57 3.06
C SER A 158 11.36 -2.09 2.42
N GLN A 159 11.34 -1.89 1.10
CA GLN A 159 12.48 -1.36 0.34
C GLN A 159 12.57 0.17 0.38
N HIS A 160 11.71 0.84 1.16
CA HIS A 160 11.48 2.29 1.15
C HIS A 160 11.56 2.93 2.55
N LEU A 161 12.34 2.34 3.47
CA LEU A 161 12.52 2.85 4.84
C LEU A 161 13.85 3.60 5.06
N GLY A 162 14.70 3.71 4.02
CA GLY A 162 15.97 4.42 4.11
C GLY A 162 16.87 3.87 5.22
N ALA A 163 17.35 4.76 6.09
CA ALA A 163 18.27 4.40 7.16
C ALA A 163 17.69 3.46 8.24
N TRP A 164 16.37 3.22 8.27
CA TRP A 164 15.79 2.33 9.28
C TRP A 164 16.14 0.86 9.05
N ASN A 165 16.34 0.48 7.79
CA ASN A 165 16.65 -0.90 7.39
C ASN A 165 17.65 -1.00 6.23
N ASP A 166 18.47 0.05 6.03
CA ASP A 166 19.48 0.15 4.95
C ASP A 166 18.88 0.04 3.53
N SER A 167 17.59 0.44 3.36
CA SER A 167 16.98 0.46 2.04
C SER A 167 17.42 1.67 1.20
N PRO A 168 17.26 1.60 -0.15
CA PRO A 168 17.84 2.58 -1.07
C PRO A 168 17.19 3.97 -1.00
N ASP A 169 15.96 4.08 -0.49
CA ASP A 169 15.23 5.34 -0.35
C ASP A 169 14.30 5.33 0.87
N ASP A 170 13.74 6.49 1.20
CA ASP A 170 12.85 6.76 2.34
C ASP A 170 11.39 7.03 1.91
N ALA A 171 10.99 6.53 0.75
CA ALA A 171 9.71 6.89 0.13
C ALA A 171 8.49 6.51 0.97
N ALA A 172 8.51 5.36 1.67
CA ALA A 172 7.41 4.97 2.55
C ALA A 172 7.25 5.94 3.73
N ILE A 173 8.36 6.46 4.27
CA ILE A 173 8.34 7.45 5.35
C ILE A 173 7.69 8.74 4.85
N ARG A 174 8.05 9.22 3.65
CA ARG A 174 7.46 10.43 3.06
C ARG A 174 6.00 10.27 2.73
N ILE A 175 5.60 9.12 2.18
CA ILE A 175 4.17 8.82 1.94
C ILE A 175 3.39 8.76 3.26
N ALA A 176 3.98 8.21 4.32
CA ALA A 176 3.35 8.24 5.64
C ALA A 176 3.18 9.67 6.18
N GLN A 177 4.18 10.54 6.01
CA GLN A 177 4.08 11.97 6.35
C GLN A 177 2.97 12.66 5.53
N ASN A 178 2.90 12.41 4.22
CA ASN A 178 1.83 12.94 3.36
C ASN A 178 0.46 12.44 3.84
N TYR A 179 0.34 11.15 4.23
CA TYR A 179 -0.90 10.61 4.79
C TYR A 179 -1.30 11.35 6.06
N LEU A 180 -0.37 11.60 6.98
CA LEU A 180 -0.64 12.32 8.24
C LEU A 180 -1.08 13.77 7.99
N ASN A 181 -0.59 14.42 6.93
CA ASN A 181 -0.95 15.79 6.57
C ASN A 181 -2.34 15.90 5.91
N LEU A 182 -2.97 14.79 5.48
CA LEU A 182 -4.32 14.82 4.88
C LEU A 182 -5.39 15.38 5.83
N SER A 183 -5.13 15.42 7.14
CA SER A 183 -6.03 16.03 8.13
C SER A 183 -5.93 17.56 8.20
N GLU A 184 -4.82 18.16 7.77
CA GLU A 184 -4.57 19.60 7.90
C GLU A 184 -5.18 20.42 6.75
N GLU A 185 -5.39 19.82 5.59
CA GLU A 185 -5.97 20.50 4.42
C GLU A 185 -7.48 20.84 4.58
N GLN A 186 -8.14 20.38 5.66
CA GLN A 186 -9.59 20.56 5.87
C GLN A 186 -9.94 21.63 6.93
N GLN A 187 -8.99 22.35 7.50
CA GLN A 187 -9.21 23.47 8.42
C GLN A 187 -8.98 24.82 7.73
#